data_8991adabc2ba245ff9545ca36898a7ee
#
_entry.id   8991adabc2ba245ff9545ca36898a7ee
#
_cell.length_a   1.000
_cell.length_b   1.000
_cell.length_c   1.000
_cell.angle_alpha   90.00
_cell.angle_beta   90.00
_cell.angle_gamma   90.00
#
_symmetry.space_group_name_H-M   'P 1'
#
loop_
_entity.id
_entity.type
_entity.pdbx_description
1 polymer ?
#
loop_
_entity_poly.entity_id
_entity_poly.type
_entity_poly.pdbx_seq_one_letter_code
_entity_poly.pdbx_strand_id
1 'polypeptide(L)'
;MGVLPNQCDGAVLSDRLRSRISELAVTLLCIEQDGHAALVLGGDSFVQRVMNLPSFSDSVRKTWPRLLESSHRSFELWPDVHLAPLPWPTEHHSDESQMCNQRLAALFVGSMAIESVPSVIFPGEANPNPLVDGIEINRLCTAMTWMIRDGLEIDQARSDLLELSEELVKSYEELYFLYQLSANMTVDQSPEILLAQACDRLREVSGFRGLAIQLNETEKRLDGLSQRTFASGSFDRADAPVADICRSLVRDASAGANPWIIDDTSEVNIPALASLDSTALVVRLCVEKNYLGMMIGGSKLDGNQISSVDSKLFKSLADNLSVFLENLMLYDDMQSMFLGTLHALTSAIDAKDSYTRGHSERVALMSRLIAHAAGLDDAQSERHYLAGLVHDVGKIGVPEIVLQKPGRLTIEEFGQIKRHPEIGARILKDIRQMADLIPGVLHHHERWGGGGYPHGLSGNQIPLIGRIIGLADAFDAMSSDRTYRRRMSPVEVLAEVERCSGTQFDPVLCRCMRDIDLTPFVTLSRKHREAEEYGMSRAG
;
A
#
# COMPACT_ATOMS: atom_id res chain seq x y z
N MET A 1 -29.45 57.75 18.44
CA MET A 1 -28.19 56.98 18.46
C MET A 1 -28.58 55.52 18.26
N GLY A 2 -28.77 55.13 17.02
CA GLY A 2 -28.99 53.74 16.64
C GLY A 2 -27.64 53.17 16.27
N VAL A 3 -27.21 52.13 16.97
CA VAL A 3 -26.05 51.33 16.62
C VAL A 3 -26.38 50.67 15.30
N LEU A 4 -25.74 51.11 14.22
CA LEU A 4 -25.76 50.42 12.95
C LEU A 4 -25.17 49.01 13.15
N PRO A 5 -25.77 47.96 12.60
CA PRO A 5 -25.19 46.64 12.71
C PRO A 5 -23.84 46.62 11.99
N ASN A 6 -22.86 45.99 12.61
CA ASN A 6 -21.48 45.73 12.14
C ASN A 6 -21.41 44.86 10.88
N GLN A 7 -22.24 45.09 9.88
CA GLN A 7 -22.31 44.27 8.66
C GLN A 7 -21.48 44.80 7.49
N CYS A 8 -20.98 46.03 7.56
CA CYS A 8 -20.06 46.54 6.55
C CYS A 8 -18.57 46.30 6.84
N ASP A 9 -18.23 45.77 8.01
CA ASP A 9 -16.84 45.34 8.32
C ASP A 9 -16.34 44.16 7.49
N GLY A 10 -17.24 43.54 6.74
CA GLY A 10 -16.94 42.45 5.83
C GLY A 10 -16.74 42.82 4.36
N ALA A 11 -16.72 44.10 3.98
CA ALA A 11 -16.36 44.50 2.61
C ALA A 11 -14.85 44.33 2.42
N VAL A 12 -14.57 43.27 2.09
CA VAL A 12 -13.65 42.34 1.52
C VAL A 12 -12.68 43.04 0.55
N LEU A 13 -12.02 44.07 1.03
CA LEU A 13 -10.80 44.53 0.37
C LEU A 13 -9.63 43.91 1.14
N SER A 14 -8.83 43.10 0.46
CA SER A 14 -7.61 42.56 1.06
C SER A 14 -6.73 43.69 1.62
N ASP A 15 -5.96 43.40 2.65
CA ASP A 15 -5.07 44.41 3.29
C ASP A 15 -4.14 45.08 2.27
N ARG A 16 -3.74 44.33 1.22
CA ARG A 16 -2.91 44.84 0.15
C ARG A 16 -3.66 45.83 -0.74
N LEU A 17 -4.91 45.58 -1.05
CA LEU A 17 -5.76 46.47 -1.84
C LEU A 17 -6.14 47.71 -1.01
N ARG A 18 -6.44 47.57 0.28
CA ARG A 18 -6.63 48.67 1.25
C ARG A 18 -5.42 49.59 1.31
N SER A 19 -4.20 49.03 1.39
CA SER A 19 -2.95 49.80 1.40
C SER A 19 -2.78 50.61 0.12
N ARG A 20 -2.99 50.02 -1.05
CA ARG A 20 -2.86 50.68 -2.36
C ARG A 20 -3.89 51.81 -2.54
N ILE A 21 -5.12 51.59 -2.14
CA ILE A 21 -6.17 52.59 -2.27
C ILE A 21 -5.92 53.74 -1.27
N SER A 22 -5.42 53.45 -0.09
CA SER A 22 -5.09 54.50 0.91
C SER A 22 -3.99 55.44 0.42
N GLU A 23 -3.06 54.99 -0.43
CA GLU A 23 -2.04 55.84 -1.07
C GLU A 23 -2.64 56.88 -2.02
N LEU A 24 -3.83 56.63 -2.55
CA LEU A 24 -4.54 57.57 -3.44
C LEU A 24 -5.29 58.65 -2.69
N ALA A 25 -5.30 58.62 -1.38
CA ALA A 25 -6.04 59.58 -0.50
C ALA A 25 -7.54 59.70 -0.86
N VAL A 26 -8.15 58.61 -1.30
CA VAL A 26 -9.58 58.56 -1.68
C VAL A 26 -10.40 57.93 -0.58
N THR A 27 -11.60 58.46 -0.35
CA THR A 27 -12.56 57.91 0.61
C THR A 27 -13.47 56.91 -0.09
N LEU A 28 -13.52 55.68 0.43
CA LEU A 28 -14.44 54.64 -0.04
C LEU A 28 -15.62 54.51 0.91
N LEU A 29 -16.81 54.43 0.31
CA LEU A 29 -18.08 54.32 1.01
C LEU A 29 -18.82 53.07 0.53
N CYS A 30 -19.46 52.37 1.46
CA CYS A 30 -20.54 51.45 1.14
C CYS A 30 -21.85 52.21 1.23
N ILE A 31 -22.65 52.22 0.16
CA ILE A 31 -23.87 53.03 0.06
C ILE A 31 -25.07 52.10 -0.10
N GLU A 32 -26.13 52.37 0.63
CA GLU A 32 -27.39 51.64 0.56
C GLU A 32 -28.46 52.43 -0.19
N GLN A 33 -29.48 51.74 -0.70
CA GLN A 33 -30.55 52.28 -1.50
C GLN A 33 -31.35 53.40 -0.76
N ASP A 34 -31.45 53.28 0.55
CA ASP A 34 -32.11 54.26 1.41
C ASP A 34 -31.31 55.55 1.63
N GLY A 35 -30.10 55.62 1.09
CA GLY A 35 -29.19 56.75 1.17
C GLY A 35 -28.24 56.70 2.37
N HIS A 36 -28.27 55.65 3.17
CA HIS A 36 -27.26 55.44 4.18
C HIS A 36 -25.91 55.12 3.53
N ALA A 37 -24.84 55.64 4.12
CA ALA A 37 -23.48 55.40 3.68
C ALA A 37 -22.60 55.07 4.90
N ALA A 38 -21.80 54.00 4.74
CA ALA A 38 -20.81 53.57 5.73
C ALA A 38 -19.40 53.73 5.18
N LEU A 39 -18.47 54.17 6.01
CA LEU A 39 -17.08 54.33 5.61
C LEU A 39 -16.40 52.97 5.51
N VAL A 40 -15.79 52.67 4.37
CA VAL A 40 -15.01 51.42 4.13
C VAL A 40 -13.52 51.70 4.30
N LEU A 41 -13.03 52.79 3.73
CA LEU A 41 -11.63 53.15 3.76
C LEU A 41 -11.42 54.68 3.66
N GLY A 42 -10.44 55.21 4.34
CA GLY A 42 -10.13 56.65 4.32
C GLY A 42 -11.15 57.46 5.13
N GLY A 43 -11.22 58.75 4.87
CA GLY A 43 -12.18 59.66 5.50
C GLY A 43 -11.65 60.29 6.79
N ASP A 44 -11.42 61.58 6.71
CA ASP A 44 -11.09 62.42 7.85
C ASP A 44 -12.38 62.95 8.56
N SER A 45 -12.18 63.78 9.54
CA SER A 45 -13.29 64.41 10.28
C SER A 45 -14.21 65.24 9.38
N PHE A 46 -13.71 65.78 8.28
CA PHE A 46 -14.48 66.53 7.30
C PHE A 46 -15.44 65.62 6.51
N VAL A 47 -14.94 64.54 5.93
CA VAL A 47 -15.75 63.57 5.21
C VAL A 47 -16.85 62.96 6.09
N GLN A 48 -16.55 62.63 7.35
CA GLN A 48 -17.54 62.12 8.29
C GLN A 48 -18.67 63.14 8.55
N ARG A 49 -18.33 64.45 8.64
CA ARG A 49 -19.34 65.49 8.78
C ARG A 49 -20.21 65.64 7.55
N VAL A 50 -19.63 65.56 6.31
CA VAL A 50 -20.36 65.58 5.07
C VAL A 50 -21.36 64.44 5.00
N MET A 51 -20.93 63.22 5.35
CA MET A 51 -21.79 62.05 5.33
C MET A 51 -22.96 62.13 6.32
N ASN A 52 -22.79 62.85 7.43
CA ASN A 52 -23.82 63.01 8.44
C ASN A 52 -24.85 64.13 8.10
N LEU A 53 -24.71 64.85 6.98
CA LEU A 53 -25.68 65.82 6.55
C LEU A 53 -26.95 65.12 6.04
N PRO A 54 -28.17 65.56 6.45
CA PRO A 54 -29.41 65.01 5.92
C PRO A 54 -29.50 65.13 4.41
N SER A 55 -28.97 66.22 3.85
CA SER A 55 -28.92 66.48 2.40
C SER A 55 -28.01 65.49 1.66
N PHE A 56 -27.02 64.88 2.31
CA PHE A 56 -26.18 63.83 1.70
C PHE A 56 -27.00 62.59 1.41
N SER A 57 -27.69 62.02 2.38
CA SER A 57 -28.55 60.86 2.21
C SER A 57 -29.65 61.12 1.15
N ASP A 58 -30.26 62.30 1.13
CA ASP A 58 -31.26 62.63 0.10
C ASP A 58 -30.66 62.74 -1.29
N SER A 59 -29.47 63.29 -1.46
CA SER A 59 -28.77 63.39 -2.71
C SER A 59 -28.32 62.00 -3.21
N VAL A 60 -27.81 61.15 -2.32
CA VAL A 60 -27.47 59.74 -2.66
C VAL A 60 -28.69 58.98 -3.12
N ARG A 61 -29.83 59.11 -2.40
CA ARG A 61 -31.09 58.43 -2.76
C ARG A 61 -31.58 58.85 -4.14
N LYS A 62 -31.50 60.14 -4.46
CA LYS A 62 -31.88 60.67 -5.79
C LYS A 62 -30.95 60.17 -6.90
N THR A 63 -29.71 59.92 -6.60
CA THR A 63 -28.69 59.48 -7.55
C THR A 63 -28.64 57.95 -7.70
N TRP A 64 -29.27 57.20 -6.78
CA TRP A 64 -29.25 55.74 -6.73
C TRP A 64 -29.58 55.04 -8.05
N PRO A 65 -30.64 55.40 -8.82
CA PRO A 65 -30.92 54.76 -10.10
C PRO A 65 -29.74 54.88 -11.10
N ARG A 66 -29.08 56.04 -11.07
CA ARG A 66 -27.93 56.31 -11.97
C ARG A 66 -26.67 55.57 -11.50
N LEU A 67 -26.50 55.31 -10.21
CA LEU A 67 -25.44 54.47 -9.66
C LEU A 67 -25.59 53.02 -10.08
N LEU A 68 -26.82 52.56 -10.32
CA LEU A 68 -27.09 51.20 -10.80
C LEU A 68 -26.77 51.02 -12.28
N GLU A 69 -26.99 52.06 -13.11
CA GLU A 69 -26.88 52.03 -14.56
C GLU A 69 -25.44 52.23 -15.07
N SER A 70 -24.57 52.89 -14.28
CA SER A 70 -23.23 53.24 -14.76
C SER A 70 -22.12 52.70 -13.84
N SER A 71 -21.17 52.01 -14.44
CA SER A 71 -20.02 51.44 -13.76
C SER A 71 -18.76 52.32 -13.73
N HIS A 72 -18.76 53.48 -14.40
CA HIS A 72 -17.52 54.24 -14.66
C HIS A 72 -17.66 55.76 -14.66
N ARG A 73 -18.80 56.34 -14.32
CA ARG A 73 -19.00 57.81 -14.32
C ARG A 73 -19.28 58.28 -12.91
N SER A 74 -18.54 59.33 -12.48
CA SER A 74 -18.84 60.04 -11.27
C SER A 74 -20.11 60.92 -11.44
N PHE A 75 -20.83 61.12 -10.34
CA PHE A 75 -22.00 61.95 -10.26
C PHE A 75 -21.72 63.07 -9.26
N GLU A 76 -21.95 64.29 -9.69
CA GLU A 76 -21.87 65.43 -8.77
C GLU A 76 -23.11 65.44 -7.86
N LEU A 77 -22.89 65.37 -6.56
CA LEU A 77 -23.94 65.45 -5.53
C LEU A 77 -24.22 66.93 -5.19
N TRP A 78 -23.17 67.74 -5.10
CA TRP A 78 -23.13 69.17 -4.95
C TRP A 78 -21.93 69.72 -5.72
N PRO A 79 -21.85 71.09 -5.91
CA PRO A 79 -20.65 71.63 -6.51
C PRO A 79 -19.37 71.10 -5.85
N ASP A 80 -18.52 70.50 -6.68
CA ASP A 80 -17.26 69.88 -6.27
C ASP A 80 -17.33 68.66 -5.31
N VAL A 81 -18.53 68.09 -5.06
CA VAL A 81 -18.69 66.83 -4.33
C VAL A 81 -19.17 65.76 -5.28
N HIS A 82 -18.32 64.82 -5.61
CA HIS A 82 -18.57 63.77 -6.58
C HIS A 82 -18.61 62.38 -5.93
N LEU A 83 -19.55 61.55 -6.38
CA LEU A 83 -19.69 60.15 -6.01
C LEU A 83 -19.50 59.31 -7.25
N ALA A 84 -18.60 58.32 -7.17
CA ALA A 84 -18.28 57.42 -8.28
C ALA A 84 -18.52 55.96 -7.91
N PRO A 85 -19.39 55.24 -8.61
CA PRO A 85 -19.59 53.84 -8.36
C PRO A 85 -18.33 53.04 -8.69
N LEU A 86 -18.02 52.05 -7.86
CA LEU A 86 -16.92 51.12 -8.04
C LEU A 86 -17.46 49.68 -8.15
N PRO A 87 -16.74 48.76 -8.76
CA PRO A 87 -17.15 47.38 -8.80
C PRO A 87 -17.26 46.82 -7.37
N TRP A 88 -18.33 46.05 -7.12
CA TRP A 88 -18.53 45.39 -5.84
C TRP A 88 -17.79 44.05 -5.85
N PRO A 89 -17.05 43.69 -4.78
CA PRO A 89 -16.46 42.38 -4.65
C PRO A 89 -17.55 41.32 -4.49
N THR A 90 -17.60 40.35 -5.39
CA THR A 90 -18.70 39.35 -5.48
C THR A 90 -18.52 38.12 -4.59
N GLU A 91 -17.42 38.02 -3.81
CA GLU A 91 -16.95 36.74 -3.30
C GLU A 91 -17.62 36.17 -2.05
N HIS A 92 -18.47 36.90 -1.34
CA HIS A 92 -18.98 36.39 -0.05
C HIS A 92 -20.48 36.52 0.21
N HIS A 93 -21.30 36.80 -0.77
CA HIS A 93 -22.74 36.80 -0.55
C HIS A 93 -23.43 35.70 -1.34
N SER A 94 -23.77 34.61 -0.63
CA SER A 94 -24.63 33.52 -1.10
C SER A 94 -26.08 33.94 -1.34
N ASP A 95 -26.42 35.20 -1.16
CA ASP A 95 -27.78 35.71 -1.27
C ASP A 95 -27.83 36.88 -2.26
N GLU A 96 -28.26 36.60 -3.51
CA GLU A 96 -28.44 37.58 -4.57
C GLU A 96 -29.40 38.72 -4.18
N SER A 97 -30.27 38.53 -3.18
CA SER A 97 -31.22 39.54 -2.69
C SER A 97 -30.56 40.69 -1.93
N GLN A 98 -29.41 40.44 -1.26
CA GLN A 98 -28.68 41.49 -0.56
C GLN A 98 -27.80 42.35 -1.47
N MET A 99 -27.33 41.78 -2.60
CA MET A 99 -26.53 42.54 -3.60
C MET A 99 -27.26 43.71 -4.27
N CYS A 100 -28.58 43.70 -4.29
CA CYS A 100 -29.35 44.74 -4.97
C CYS A 100 -29.39 46.08 -4.20
N ASN A 101 -29.12 46.07 -2.91
CA ASN A 101 -29.36 47.23 -2.05
C ASN A 101 -28.10 47.99 -1.62
N GLN A 102 -26.89 47.47 -1.93
CA GLN A 102 -25.62 48.09 -1.55
C GLN A 102 -24.71 48.33 -2.76
N ARG A 103 -23.90 49.39 -2.72
CA ARG A 103 -22.87 49.71 -3.72
C ARG A 103 -21.64 50.30 -3.07
N LEU A 104 -20.47 49.90 -3.59
CA LEU A 104 -19.21 50.56 -3.26
C LEU A 104 -19.05 51.81 -4.13
N ALA A 105 -18.68 52.94 -3.51
CA ALA A 105 -18.43 54.17 -4.23
C ALA A 105 -17.26 54.94 -3.65
N ALA A 106 -16.57 55.68 -4.48
CA ALA A 106 -15.55 56.64 -4.07
C ALA A 106 -16.16 58.04 -3.91
N LEU A 107 -15.91 58.70 -2.81
CA LEU A 107 -16.32 60.08 -2.57
C LEU A 107 -15.09 60.99 -2.81
N PHE A 108 -15.31 61.98 -3.67
CA PHE A 108 -14.32 63.01 -4.00
C PHE A 108 -14.90 64.38 -3.59
N VAL A 109 -14.10 65.18 -2.91
CA VAL A 109 -14.48 66.52 -2.50
C VAL A 109 -13.49 67.51 -3.03
N GLY A 110 -13.92 68.39 -3.92
CA GLY A 110 -13.12 69.44 -4.54
C GLY A 110 -12.99 70.69 -3.65
N SER A 111 -12.10 71.58 -4.05
CA SER A 111 -11.82 72.81 -3.28
C SER A 111 -13.01 73.78 -3.19
N MET A 112 -13.85 73.78 -4.20
CA MET A 112 -15.05 74.66 -4.23
C MET A 112 -16.18 74.17 -3.35
N ALA A 113 -16.18 72.88 -2.93
CA ALA A 113 -17.22 72.33 -2.07
C ALA A 113 -17.24 73.02 -0.69
N ILE A 114 -16.11 73.54 -0.25
CA ILE A 114 -15.99 74.25 1.06
C ILE A 114 -16.79 75.57 1.05
N GLU A 115 -16.85 76.25 -0.12
CA GLU A 115 -17.56 77.49 -0.28
C GLU A 115 -19.07 77.34 -0.52
N SER A 116 -19.48 76.20 -1.07
CA SER A 116 -20.88 75.91 -1.43
C SER A 116 -21.68 75.25 -0.28
N VAL A 117 -21.03 74.69 0.72
CA VAL A 117 -21.67 74.16 1.94
C VAL A 117 -21.89 75.33 2.91
N PRO A 118 -23.08 75.47 3.52
CA PRO A 118 -23.35 76.63 4.44
C PRO A 118 -22.23 76.82 5.42
N SER A 119 -21.64 78.04 5.47
CA SER A 119 -20.48 78.43 6.28
C SER A 119 -20.67 78.26 7.79
N VAL A 120 -21.88 77.99 8.22
CA VAL A 120 -22.23 77.66 9.60
C VAL A 120 -21.71 76.27 10.05
N ILE A 121 -21.43 75.41 9.15
CA ILE A 121 -21.10 74.01 9.47
C ILE A 121 -19.57 73.75 9.41
N PHE A 122 -18.82 74.47 8.56
CA PHE A 122 -17.39 74.22 8.36
C PHE A 122 -16.53 75.51 8.36
N PRO A 123 -16.45 76.28 9.48
CA PRO A 123 -15.61 77.46 9.52
C PRO A 123 -14.13 77.14 9.55
N GLY A 124 -13.44 77.36 8.40
CA GLY A 124 -11.97 77.47 8.37
C GLY A 124 -11.15 76.17 8.21
N GLU A 125 -11.72 75.05 7.82
CA GLU A 125 -10.95 73.82 7.55
C GLU A 125 -10.52 73.77 6.07
N ALA A 126 -9.25 73.40 5.85
CA ALA A 126 -8.74 73.16 4.49
C ALA A 126 -9.25 71.83 3.96
N ASN A 127 -9.56 71.76 2.67
CA ASN A 127 -9.92 70.53 2.00
C ASN A 127 -8.70 69.58 1.93
N PRO A 128 -8.78 68.39 2.50
CA PRO A 128 -7.66 67.44 2.47
C PRO A 128 -7.41 66.82 1.09
N ASN A 129 -8.34 66.97 0.12
CA ASN A 129 -8.25 66.32 -1.19
C ASN A 129 -8.64 67.30 -2.33
N PRO A 130 -7.77 68.20 -2.77
CA PRO A 130 -8.05 69.19 -3.80
C PRO A 130 -8.00 68.52 -5.19
N LEU A 131 -9.12 67.95 -5.61
CA LEU A 131 -9.30 67.52 -7.03
C LEU A 131 -9.84 68.70 -7.83
N VAL A 132 -9.11 69.10 -8.85
CA VAL A 132 -9.28 70.38 -9.55
C VAL A 132 -10.16 70.29 -10.78
N ASP A 133 -10.42 69.09 -11.32
CA ASP A 133 -11.17 68.94 -12.60
C ASP A 133 -11.98 67.63 -12.67
N GLY A 134 -13.21 67.67 -13.17
CA GLY A 134 -14.07 66.51 -13.41
C GLY A 134 -13.47 65.45 -14.34
N ILE A 135 -12.55 65.86 -15.21
CA ILE A 135 -11.81 64.94 -16.09
C ILE A 135 -10.81 64.09 -15.26
N GLU A 136 -10.15 64.68 -14.31
CA GLU A 136 -9.21 63.97 -13.40
C GLU A 136 -9.93 63.01 -12.49
N ILE A 137 -11.12 63.39 -11.97
CA ILE A 137 -11.98 62.50 -11.17
C ILE A 137 -12.34 61.23 -11.97
N ASN A 138 -12.78 61.37 -13.21
CA ASN A 138 -13.15 60.25 -14.04
C ASN A 138 -11.96 59.32 -14.37
N ARG A 139 -10.75 59.92 -14.57
CA ARG A 139 -9.52 59.12 -14.75
C ARG A 139 -9.15 58.34 -13.49
N LEU A 140 -9.24 58.94 -12.34
CA LEU A 140 -8.99 58.30 -11.04
C LEU A 140 -10.02 57.18 -10.77
N CYS A 141 -11.30 57.43 -11.04
CA CYS A 141 -12.36 56.42 -10.93
C CYS A 141 -12.09 55.21 -11.84
N THR A 142 -11.69 55.46 -13.09
CA THR A 142 -11.32 54.40 -14.02
C THR A 142 -10.13 53.63 -13.53
N ALA A 143 -9.05 54.28 -13.06
CA ALA A 143 -7.87 53.63 -12.53
C ALA A 143 -8.20 52.81 -11.27
N MET A 144 -9.02 53.31 -10.36
CA MET A 144 -9.47 52.60 -9.17
C MET A 144 -10.32 51.37 -9.53
N THR A 145 -11.22 51.48 -10.51
CA THR A 145 -12.01 50.35 -10.99
C THR A 145 -11.12 49.24 -11.50
N TRP A 146 -10.10 49.60 -12.28
CA TRP A 146 -9.10 48.63 -12.75
C TRP A 146 -8.30 47.99 -11.61
N MET A 147 -7.82 48.84 -10.67
CA MET A 147 -7.05 48.34 -9.52
C MET A 147 -7.86 47.40 -8.63
N ILE A 148 -9.14 47.69 -8.40
CA ILE A 148 -10.03 46.83 -7.61
C ILE A 148 -10.28 45.51 -8.36
N ARG A 149 -10.59 45.56 -9.65
CA ARG A 149 -10.82 44.36 -10.47
C ARG A 149 -9.58 43.49 -10.50
N ASP A 150 -8.42 44.06 -10.87
CA ASP A 150 -7.16 43.31 -10.91
C ASP A 150 -6.80 42.74 -9.53
N GLY A 151 -7.07 43.49 -8.46
CA GLY A 151 -6.84 43.03 -7.09
C GLY A 151 -7.69 41.82 -6.71
N LEU A 152 -8.97 41.87 -7.08
CA LEU A 152 -9.91 40.77 -6.85
C LEU A 152 -9.54 39.52 -7.67
N GLU A 153 -9.19 39.70 -8.95
CA GLU A 153 -8.74 38.58 -9.80
C GLU A 153 -7.45 37.93 -9.27
N ILE A 154 -6.52 38.74 -8.74
CA ILE A 154 -5.28 38.24 -8.10
C ILE A 154 -5.58 37.49 -6.79
N ASP A 155 -6.47 38.03 -5.95
CA ASP A 155 -6.81 37.40 -4.68
C ASP A 155 -7.57 36.07 -4.94
N GLN A 156 -8.48 36.03 -5.91
CA GLN A 156 -9.15 34.80 -6.35
C GLN A 156 -8.13 33.78 -6.88
N ALA A 157 -7.29 34.18 -7.83
CA ALA A 157 -6.28 33.29 -8.39
C ALA A 157 -5.33 32.74 -7.31
N ARG A 158 -5.07 33.54 -6.27
CA ARG A 158 -4.27 33.10 -5.12
C ARG A 158 -5.00 32.10 -4.24
N SER A 159 -6.30 32.29 -4.01
CA SER A 159 -7.15 31.34 -3.29
C SER A 159 -7.21 30.01 -4.02
N ASP A 160 -7.50 30.05 -5.32
CA ASP A 160 -7.55 28.87 -6.19
C ASP A 160 -6.21 28.11 -6.21
N LEU A 161 -5.10 28.87 -6.22
CA LEU A 161 -3.75 28.27 -6.22
C LEU A 161 -3.41 27.62 -4.88
N LEU A 162 -3.88 28.17 -3.76
CA LEU A 162 -3.72 27.56 -2.44
C LEU A 162 -4.53 26.26 -2.33
N GLU A 163 -5.79 26.28 -2.77
CA GLU A 163 -6.65 25.10 -2.79
C GLU A 163 -6.06 23.99 -3.68
N LEU A 164 -5.63 24.36 -4.89
CA LEU A 164 -4.96 23.41 -5.81
C LEU A 164 -3.65 22.85 -5.23
N SER A 165 -2.90 23.68 -4.50
CA SER A 165 -1.67 23.26 -3.83
C SER A 165 -1.94 22.26 -2.71
N GLU A 166 -3.00 22.45 -1.91
CA GLU A 166 -3.42 21.52 -0.87
C GLU A 166 -3.89 20.19 -1.46
N GLU A 167 -4.69 20.24 -2.53
CA GLU A 167 -5.10 19.03 -3.27
C GLU A 167 -3.90 18.27 -3.85
N LEU A 168 -2.92 18.99 -4.41
CA LEU A 168 -1.71 18.39 -4.96
C LEU A 168 -0.87 17.71 -3.88
N VAL A 169 -0.68 18.33 -2.72
CA VAL A 169 0.05 17.76 -1.59
C VAL A 169 -0.65 16.47 -1.13
N LYS A 170 -1.97 16.50 -0.96
CA LYS A 170 -2.75 15.33 -0.57
C LYS A 170 -2.62 14.19 -1.59
N SER A 171 -2.75 14.52 -2.87
CA SER A 171 -2.59 13.54 -3.95
C SER A 171 -1.18 12.93 -4.00
N TYR A 172 -0.15 13.76 -3.71
CA TYR A 172 1.23 13.28 -3.63
C TYR A 172 1.44 12.34 -2.42
N GLU A 173 0.86 12.63 -1.27
CA GLU A 173 0.92 11.77 -0.08
C GLU A 173 0.25 10.42 -0.35
N GLU A 174 -0.90 10.41 -1.03
CA GLU A 174 -1.59 9.19 -1.45
C GLU A 174 -0.74 8.34 -2.41
N LEU A 175 -0.15 8.98 -3.43
CA LEU A 175 0.75 8.29 -4.38
C LEU A 175 2.00 7.75 -3.69
N TYR A 176 2.61 8.53 -2.81
CA TYR A 176 3.78 8.12 -2.05
C TYR A 176 3.49 6.93 -1.14
N PHE A 177 2.33 6.94 -0.49
CA PHE A 177 1.84 5.81 0.31
C PHE A 177 1.70 4.53 -0.53
N LEU A 178 1.02 4.61 -1.68
CA LEU A 178 0.86 3.47 -2.58
C LEU A 178 2.21 2.95 -3.11
N TYR A 179 3.13 3.86 -3.44
CA TYR A 179 4.47 3.51 -3.87
C TYR A 179 5.26 2.79 -2.79
N GLN A 180 5.24 3.30 -1.56
CA GLN A 180 5.92 2.70 -0.41
C GLN A 180 5.40 1.28 -0.12
N LEU A 181 4.10 1.10 -0.16
CA LEU A 181 3.50 -0.23 0.01
C LEU A 181 3.90 -1.17 -1.13
N SER A 182 3.79 -0.73 -2.38
CA SER A 182 4.15 -1.56 -3.54
C SER A 182 5.64 -1.94 -3.55
N ALA A 183 6.52 -1.04 -3.10
CA ALA A 183 7.96 -1.32 -2.99
C ALA A 183 8.27 -2.40 -1.94
N ASN A 184 7.43 -2.54 -0.92
CA ASN A 184 7.56 -3.54 0.13
C ASN A 184 6.82 -4.86 -0.19
N MET A 185 6.02 -4.93 -1.26
CA MET A 185 5.31 -6.12 -1.70
C MET A 185 6.26 -7.11 -2.42
N THR A 186 7.24 -7.62 -1.68
CA THR A 186 8.17 -8.65 -2.16
C THR A 186 7.80 -10.01 -1.59
N VAL A 187 8.13 -11.08 -2.31
CA VAL A 187 7.83 -12.46 -1.90
C VAL A 187 8.55 -12.86 -0.60
N ASP A 188 9.64 -12.18 -0.26
CA ASP A 188 10.44 -12.46 0.94
C ASP A 188 9.87 -11.84 2.22
N GLN A 189 8.90 -10.91 2.12
CA GLN A 189 8.23 -10.33 3.28
C GLN A 189 7.07 -11.20 3.77
N SER A 190 6.91 -11.26 5.10
CA SER A 190 5.72 -11.91 5.70
C SER A 190 4.45 -11.19 5.25
N PRO A 191 3.53 -11.90 4.58
CA PRO A 191 2.26 -11.31 4.13
C PRO A 191 1.43 -10.75 5.28
N GLU A 192 1.52 -11.35 6.48
CA GLU A 192 0.81 -10.89 7.68
C GLU A 192 1.26 -9.49 8.09
N ILE A 193 2.57 -9.26 8.09
CA ILE A 193 3.14 -7.96 8.45
C ILE A 193 2.71 -6.91 7.42
N LEU A 194 2.75 -7.26 6.15
CA LEU A 194 2.38 -6.34 5.08
C LEU A 194 0.88 -5.97 5.13
N LEU A 195 -0.01 -6.95 5.34
CA LEU A 195 -1.44 -6.70 5.46
C LEU A 195 -1.79 -5.85 6.69
N ALA A 196 -1.13 -6.10 7.83
CA ALA A 196 -1.29 -5.29 9.03
C ALA A 196 -0.81 -3.84 8.80
N GLN A 197 0.37 -3.66 8.21
CA GLN A 197 0.90 -2.33 7.84
C GLN A 197 0.00 -1.60 6.85
N ALA A 198 -0.57 -2.31 5.88
CA ALA A 198 -1.52 -1.74 4.92
C ALA A 198 -2.77 -1.20 5.63
N CYS A 199 -3.32 -1.96 6.60
CA CYS A 199 -4.43 -1.50 7.43
C CYS A 199 -4.09 -0.23 8.20
N ASP A 200 -2.98 -0.22 8.94
CA ASP A 200 -2.59 0.90 9.78
C ASP A 200 -2.34 2.16 8.95
N ARG A 201 -1.55 2.05 7.91
CA ARG A 201 -1.19 3.18 7.05
C ARG A 201 -2.38 3.74 6.28
N LEU A 202 -3.21 2.87 5.68
CA LEU A 202 -4.40 3.35 4.98
C LEU A 202 -5.34 4.08 5.93
N ARG A 203 -5.55 3.56 7.15
CA ARG A 203 -6.36 4.21 8.17
C ARG A 203 -5.82 5.61 8.54
N GLU A 204 -4.50 5.74 8.72
CA GLU A 204 -3.84 7.01 9.03
C GLU A 204 -4.04 8.05 7.92
N VAL A 205 -3.77 7.66 6.66
CA VAL A 205 -3.85 8.58 5.51
C VAL A 205 -5.30 8.96 5.20
N SER A 206 -6.23 8.01 5.29
CA SER A 206 -7.63 8.24 4.94
C SER A 206 -8.49 8.81 6.08
N GLY A 207 -7.99 8.79 7.32
CA GLY A 207 -8.71 9.32 8.49
C GLY A 207 -9.92 8.50 8.92
N PHE A 208 -9.97 7.20 8.61
CA PHE A 208 -11.03 6.33 9.09
C PHE A 208 -10.86 5.97 10.57
N ARG A 209 -11.96 5.78 11.30
CA ARG A 209 -11.94 5.34 12.71
C ARG A 209 -11.44 3.92 12.84
N GLY A 210 -11.84 3.05 11.93
CA GLY A 210 -11.46 1.66 11.88
C GLY A 210 -11.32 1.17 10.45
N LEU A 211 -10.41 0.24 10.24
CA LEU A 211 -10.18 -0.42 8.97
C LEU A 211 -9.88 -1.90 9.22
N ALA A 212 -10.38 -2.77 8.35
CA ALA A 212 -10.06 -4.19 8.39
C ALA A 212 -9.87 -4.77 6.99
N ILE A 213 -9.01 -5.78 6.91
CA ILE A 213 -8.82 -6.66 5.75
C ILE A 213 -9.13 -8.09 6.20
N GLN A 214 -10.01 -8.77 5.48
CA GLN A 214 -10.32 -10.18 5.66
C GLN A 214 -10.15 -10.92 4.34
N LEU A 215 -9.37 -11.98 4.37
CA LEU A 215 -9.17 -12.84 3.21
C LEU A 215 -10.26 -13.93 3.14
N ASN A 216 -10.46 -14.45 1.93
CA ASN A 216 -11.47 -15.46 1.65
C ASN A 216 -11.06 -16.83 2.24
N GLU A 217 -11.81 -17.33 3.20
CA GLU A 217 -11.57 -18.62 3.88
C GLU A 217 -11.70 -19.84 2.96
N THR A 218 -12.35 -19.70 1.80
CA THR A 218 -12.50 -20.79 0.84
C THR A 218 -11.29 -20.94 -0.09
N GLU A 219 -10.40 -19.94 -0.13
CA GLU A 219 -9.18 -20.01 -0.93
C GLU A 219 -8.07 -20.71 -0.14
N LYS A 220 -7.90 -22.01 -0.43
CA LYS A 220 -6.96 -22.86 0.30
C LYS A 220 -5.50 -22.43 0.19
N ARG A 221 -5.12 -21.72 -0.88
CA ARG A 221 -3.76 -21.22 -1.10
C ARG A 221 -3.41 -20.06 -0.15
N LEU A 222 -4.42 -19.45 0.50
CA LEU A 222 -4.27 -18.44 1.53
C LEU A 222 -4.50 -19.03 2.94
N ASP A 223 -4.41 -20.36 3.08
CA ASP A 223 -4.63 -21.03 4.37
C ASP A 223 -3.62 -20.49 5.41
N GLY A 224 -4.11 -20.24 6.62
CA GLY A 224 -3.34 -19.52 7.65
C GLY A 224 -3.51 -18.00 7.64
N LEU A 225 -3.52 -17.34 6.48
CA LEU A 225 -3.83 -15.90 6.35
C LEU A 225 -5.32 -15.63 6.40
N SER A 226 -6.12 -16.47 5.74
CA SER A 226 -7.58 -16.32 5.66
C SER A 226 -8.29 -16.49 7.01
N GLN A 227 -7.68 -17.18 7.96
CA GLN A 227 -8.19 -17.35 9.33
C GLN A 227 -7.96 -16.14 10.22
N ARG A 228 -7.20 -15.13 9.76
CA ARG A 228 -6.90 -13.92 10.51
C ARG A 228 -7.61 -12.73 9.90
N THR A 229 -8.11 -11.85 10.78
CA THR A 229 -8.59 -10.52 10.41
C THR A 229 -7.47 -9.54 10.71
N PHE A 230 -7.05 -8.78 9.72
CA PHE A 230 -6.11 -7.68 9.90
C PHE A 230 -6.93 -6.42 10.15
N ALA A 231 -6.85 -5.87 11.35
CA ALA A 231 -7.68 -4.75 11.76
C ALA A 231 -6.84 -3.64 12.38
N SER A 232 -7.31 -2.40 12.29
CA SER A 232 -6.67 -1.20 12.84
C SER A 232 -7.72 -0.24 13.40
N GLY A 233 -7.33 0.54 14.42
CA GLY A 233 -8.18 1.54 15.04
C GLY A 233 -9.34 0.95 15.83
N SER A 234 -10.58 1.46 15.61
CA SER A 234 -11.76 0.98 16.34
C SER A 234 -12.11 -0.48 16.05
N PHE A 235 -11.61 -1.03 14.95
CA PHE A 235 -11.87 -2.41 14.54
C PHE A 235 -10.89 -3.42 15.18
N ASP A 236 -9.79 -2.95 15.74
CA ASP A 236 -8.80 -3.79 16.45
C ASP A 236 -9.23 -4.12 17.90
N ARG A 237 -10.42 -3.73 18.31
CA ARG A 237 -10.94 -4.06 19.64
C ARG A 237 -11.40 -5.52 19.68
N ALA A 238 -11.06 -6.22 20.76
CA ALA A 238 -11.38 -7.64 20.94
C ALA A 238 -12.87 -7.99 20.83
N ASP A 239 -13.75 -7.00 21.04
CA ASP A 239 -15.21 -7.16 21.01
C ASP A 239 -15.84 -6.88 19.63
N ALA A 240 -15.05 -6.43 18.64
CA ALA A 240 -15.59 -6.13 17.31
C ALA A 240 -15.72 -7.42 16.49
N PRO A 241 -16.93 -7.83 16.09
CA PRO A 241 -17.13 -9.06 15.31
C PRO A 241 -16.75 -8.88 13.83
N VAL A 242 -15.61 -8.23 13.56
CA VAL A 242 -15.20 -7.83 12.21
C VAL A 242 -15.09 -9.04 11.28
N ALA A 243 -14.53 -10.14 11.78
CA ALA A 243 -14.42 -11.38 11.00
C ALA A 243 -15.79 -11.95 10.61
N ASP A 244 -16.79 -11.90 11.51
CA ASP A 244 -18.14 -12.38 11.23
C ASP A 244 -18.87 -11.47 10.25
N ILE A 245 -18.64 -10.16 10.35
CA ILE A 245 -19.16 -9.16 9.41
C ILE A 245 -18.58 -9.40 8.04
N CYS A 246 -17.26 -9.56 7.95
CA CYS A 246 -16.58 -9.85 6.70
C CYS A 246 -17.10 -11.14 6.06
N ARG A 247 -17.27 -12.20 6.84
CA ARG A 247 -17.87 -13.47 6.37
C ARG A 247 -19.28 -13.30 5.85
N SER A 248 -20.09 -12.48 6.51
CA SER A 248 -21.46 -12.18 6.07
C SER A 248 -21.46 -11.38 4.77
N LEU A 249 -20.63 -10.35 4.68
CA LEU A 249 -20.45 -9.52 3.48
C LEU A 249 -19.91 -10.33 2.28
N VAL A 250 -19.04 -11.30 2.53
CA VAL A 250 -18.54 -12.22 1.47
C VAL A 250 -19.68 -12.97 0.80
N ARG A 251 -20.66 -13.44 1.58
CA ARG A 251 -21.81 -14.19 1.05
C ARG A 251 -22.75 -13.31 0.23
N ASP A 252 -22.90 -12.04 0.62
CA ASP A 252 -23.84 -11.10 -0.02
C ASP A 252 -23.17 -10.25 -1.11
N ALA A 253 -21.84 -10.09 -1.08
CA ALA A 253 -21.08 -9.22 -1.98
C ALA A 253 -21.00 -9.70 -3.44
N SER A 254 -21.59 -10.82 -3.80
CA SER A 254 -21.61 -11.32 -5.18
C SER A 254 -22.39 -10.43 -6.16
N ALA A 255 -23.18 -9.45 -5.68
CA ALA A 255 -24.09 -8.64 -6.47
C ALA A 255 -23.90 -7.11 -6.36
N GLY A 256 -23.00 -6.59 -5.52
CA GLY A 256 -22.87 -5.15 -5.24
C GLY A 256 -21.82 -4.40 -6.07
N ALA A 257 -21.91 -3.06 -6.04
CA ALA A 257 -20.88 -2.17 -6.57
C ALA A 257 -19.51 -2.45 -5.90
N ASN A 258 -18.42 -2.19 -6.63
CA ASN A 258 -17.06 -2.30 -6.08
C ASN A 258 -16.24 -1.11 -6.57
N PRO A 259 -15.93 -0.13 -5.74
CA PRO A 259 -16.24 0.03 -4.30
C PRO A 259 -17.73 0.18 -3.96
N TRP A 260 -18.12 -0.16 -2.73
CA TRP A 260 -19.46 0.00 -2.19
C TRP A 260 -19.42 0.93 -0.99
N ILE A 261 -19.98 2.15 -1.16
CA ILE A 261 -20.14 3.13 -0.09
C ILE A 261 -21.51 2.91 0.54
N ILE A 262 -21.55 2.84 1.86
CA ILE A 262 -22.75 2.64 2.67
C ILE A 262 -22.88 3.85 3.59
N ASP A 263 -23.82 4.74 3.26
CA ASP A 263 -24.03 6.00 4.00
C ASP A 263 -24.78 5.76 5.32
N ASP A 264 -25.59 4.72 5.40
CA ASP A 264 -26.25 4.27 6.63
C ASP A 264 -26.24 2.74 6.69
N THR A 265 -25.44 2.21 7.60
CA THR A 265 -25.30 0.75 7.78
C THR A 265 -26.55 0.10 8.36
N SER A 266 -27.48 0.86 8.96
CA SER A 266 -28.74 0.36 9.48
C SER A 266 -29.76 -0.01 8.38
N GLU A 267 -29.61 0.57 7.18
CA GLU A 267 -30.46 0.29 6.03
C GLU A 267 -30.04 -0.98 5.27
N VAL A 268 -28.82 -1.47 5.53
CA VAL A 268 -28.31 -2.69 4.91
C VAL A 268 -28.75 -3.91 5.70
N ASN A 269 -29.27 -4.93 5.01
CA ASN A 269 -29.73 -6.18 5.65
C ASN A 269 -28.56 -7.05 6.18
N ILE A 270 -27.60 -6.42 6.87
CA ILE A 270 -26.45 -7.02 7.53
C ILE A 270 -26.38 -6.44 8.95
N PRO A 271 -27.13 -6.98 9.91
CA PRO A 271 -27.23 -6.43 11.26
C PRO A 271 -25.87 -6.25 11.95
N ALA A 272 -24.91 -7.11 11.63
CA ALA A 272 -23.58 -7.05 12.18
C ALA A 272 -22.80 -5.80 11.71
N LEU A 273 -23.08 -5.26 10.52
CA LEU A 273 -22.42 -4.07 10.00
C LEU A 273 -22.82 -2.81 10.80
N ALA A 274 -24.09 -2.69 11.16
CA ALA A 274 -24.60 -1.59 11.98
C ALA A 274 -23.98 -1.56 13.39
N SER A 275 -23.51 -2.71 13.91
CA SER A 275 -22.78 -2.76 15.18
C SER A 275 -21.32 -2.30 15.08
N LEU A 276 -20.79 -2.24 13.87
CA LEU A 276 -19.40 -1.86 13.63
C LEU A 276 -19.25 -0.33 13.57
N ASP A 277 -20.02 0.31 12.70
CA ASP A 277 -20.04 1.77 12.54
C ASP A 277 -21.31 2.20 11.76
N SER A 278 -21.61 3.52 11.79
CA SER A 278 -22.79 4.09 11.12
C SER A 278 -22.63 4.19 9.59
N THR A 279 -21.42 4.34 9.10
CA THR A 279 -21.10 4.36 7.67
C THR A 279 -19.99 3.36 7.36
N ALA A 280 -19.94 2.86 6.13
CA ALA A 280 -18.88 1.94 5.74
C ALA A 280 -18.49 2.10 4.27
N LEU A 281 -17.21 1.84 4.00
CA LEU A 281 -16.66 1.65 2.66
C LEU A 281 -16.17 0.22 2.53
N VAL A 282 -16.77 -0.54 1.63
CA VAL A 282 -16.40 -1.93 1.37
C VAL A 282 -15.79 -2.06 -0.01
N VAL A 283 -14.59 -2.65 -0.07
CA VAL A 283 -13.87 -2.88 -1.33
C VAL A 283 -13.41 -4.34 -1.40
N ARG A 284 -13.72 -4.99 -2.51
CA ARG A 284 -13.31 -6.38 -2.74
C ARG A 284 -11.88 -6.46 -3.22
N LEU A 285 -11.16 -7.45 -2.70
CA LEU A 285 -9.87 -7.89 -3.20
C LEU A 285 -10.13 -8.96 -4.27
N CYS A 286 -9.89 -8.63 -5.53
CA CYS A 286 -10.19 -9.53 -6.65
C CYS A 286 -9.12 -9.39 -7.72
N VAL A 287 -8.73 -10.53 -8.32
CA VAL A 287 -7.99 -10.54 -9.57
C VAL A 287 -8.85 -11.24 -10.61
N GLU A 288 -9.18 -10.54 -11.66
CA GLU A 288 -10.15 -10.98 -12.69
C GLU A 288 -11.49 -11.44 -12.07
N LYS A 289 -11.75 -12.74 -12.04
CA LYS A 289 -12.95 -13.36 -11.45
C LYS A 289 -12.68 -14.01 -10.09
N ASN A 290 -11.43 -13.98 -9.64
CA ASN A 290 -11.01 -14.65 -8.41
C ASN A 290 -11.21 -13.70 -7.24
N TYR A 291 -12.08 -14.07 -6.31
CA TYR A 291 -12.36 -13.31 -5.11
C TYR A 291 -11.40 -13.75 -3.99
N LEU A 292 -10.50 -12.85 -3.58
CA LEU A 292 -9.46 -13.12 -2.59
C LEU A 292 -9.80 -12.64 -1.18
N GLY A 293 -10.73 -11.68 -1.06
CA GLY A 293 -11.10 -11.09 0.22
C GLY A 293 -11.72 -9.70 0.09
N MET A 294 -11.78 -8.98 1.20
CA MET A 294 -12.31 -7.63 1.22
C MET A 294 -11.60 -6.72 2.20
N MET A 295 -11.72 -5.44 1.94
CA MET A 295 -11.34 -4.34 2.82
C MET A 295 -12.59 -3.59 3.27
N ILE A 296 -12.66 -3.24 4.56
CA ILE A 296 -13.77 -2.47 5.14
C ILE A 296 -13.17 -1.29 5.90
N GLY A 297 -13.61 -0.07 5.55
CA GLY A 297 -13.40 1.15 6.34
C GLY A 297 -14.70 1.56 7.02
N GLY A 298 -14.64 2.04 8.26
CA GLY A 298 -15.79 2.58 8.99
C GLY A 298 -16.02 4.07 8.75
N SER A 299 -16.60 4.75 9.73
CA SER A 299 -16.82 6.20 9.67
C SER A 299 -15.49 6.97 9.74
N LYS A 300 -15.48 8.19 9.25
CA LYS A 300 -14.34 9.10 9.36
C LYS A 300 -14.20 9.71 10.76
N LEU A 301 -12.95 9.99 11.17
CA LEU A 301 -12.64 10.63 12.46
C LEU A 301 -13.19 12.07 12.56
N ASP A 302 -13.20 12.78 11.45
CA ASP A 302 -13.67 14.16 11.32
C ASP A 302 -15.19 14.28 11.17
N GLY A 303 -15.90 13.14 11.05
CA GLY A 303 -17.35 13.09 10.85
C GLY A 303 -17.81 13.42 9.43
N ASN A 304 -16.89 13.62 8.50
CA ASN A 304 -17.20 13.85 7.08
C ASN A 304 -17.74 12.59 6.40
N GLN A 305 -18.47 12.79 5.31
CA GLN A 305 -18.91 11.69 4.46
C GLN A 305 -17.74 11.03 3.74
N ILE A 306 -17.91 9.74 3.41
CA ILE A 306 -16.94 8.99 2.62
C ILE A 306 -16.95 9.54 1.18
N SER A 307 -15.82 10.05 0.74
CA SER A 307 -15.68 10.73 -0.56
C SER A 307 -15.34 9.76 -1.70
N SER A 308 -15.48 10.25 -2.93
CA SER A 308 -15.00 9.54 -4.11
C SER A 308 -13.48 9.35 -4.13
N VAL A 309 -12.74 10.23 -3.45
CA VAL A 309 -11.28 10.14 -3.29
C VAL A 309 -10.93 8.97 -2.39
N ASP A 310 -11.61 8.83 -1.24
CA ASP A 310 -11.44 7.68 -0.35
C ASP A 310 -11.71 6.37 -1.06
N SER A 311 -12.79 6.34 -1.83
CA SER A 311 -13.18 5.18 -2.62
C SER A 311 -12.12 4.78 -3.65
N LYS A 312 -11.52 5.76 -4.34
CA LYS A 312 -10.42 5.52 -5.30
C LYS A 312 -9.15 5.02 -4.60
N LEU A 313 -8.78 5.62 -3.45
CA LEU A 313 -7.62 5.21 -2.68
C LEU A 313 -7.75 3.77 -2.18
N PHE A 314 -8.90 3.43 -1.60
CA PHE A 314 -9.20 2.07 -1.16
C PHE A 314 -9.16 1.07 -2.31
N LYS A 315 -9.76 1.44 -3.46
CA LYS A 315 -9.76 0.58 -4.65
C LYS A 315 -8.35 0.34 -5.18
N SER A 316 -7.54 1.39 -5.26
CA SER A 316 -6.15 1.29 -5.71
C SER A 316 -5.31 0.39 -4.79
N LEU A 317 -5.47 0.54 -3.46
CA LEU A 317 -4.79 -0.35 -2.52
C LEU A 317 -5.30 -1.79 -2.64
N ALA A 318 -6.62 -1.98 -2.75
CA ALA A 318 -7.21 -3.31 -2.91
C ALA A 318 -6.70 -4.02 -4.16
N ASP A 319 -6.54 -3.29 -5.27
CA ASP A 319 -5.99 -3.84 -6.52
C ASP A 319 -4.52 -4.24 -6.34
N ASN A 320 -3.70 -3.39 -5.70
CA ASN A 320 -2.30 -3.71 -5.42
C ASN A 320 -2.15 -4.92 -4.48
N LEU A 321 -2.94 -4.99 -3.41
CA LEU A 321 -2.96 -6.13 -2.50
C LEU A 321 -3.44 -7.41 -3.20
N SER A 322 -4.41 -7.31 -4.09
CA SER A 322 -4.91 -8.45 -4.87
C SER A 322 -3.82 -9.03 -5.76
N VAL A 323 -3.08 -8.18 -6.48
CA VAL A 323 -1.94 -8.61 -7.31
C VAL A 323 -0.83 -9.22 -6.46
N PHE A 324 -0.54 -8.62 -5.30
CA PHE A 324 0.45 -9.18 -4.37
C PHE A 324 0.07 -10.59 -3.88
N LEU A 325 -1.18 -10.76 -3.42
CA LEU A 325 -1.69 -12.05 -2.96
C LEU A 325 -1.69 -13.10 -4.08
N GLU A 326 -2.06 -12.71 -5.31
CA GLU A 326 -1.99 -13.60 -6.46
C GLU A 326 -0.56 -14.02 -6.76
N ASN A 327 0.40 -13.09 -6.73
CA ASN A 327 1.82 -13.42 -6.92
C ASN A 327 2.33 -14.40 -5.85
N LEU A 328 1.92 -14.23 -4.59
CA LEU A 328 2.25 -15.18 -3.52
C LEU A 328 1.69 -16.57 -3.82
N MET A 329 0.43 -16.66 -4.22
CA MET A 329 -0.21 -17.93 -4.56
C MET A 329 0.46 -18.60 -5.75
N LEU A 330 0.79 -17.83 -6.80
CA LEU A 330 1.49 -18.34 -7.97
C LEU A 330 2.90 -18.84 -7.63
N TYR A 331 3.59 -18.15 -6.73
CA TYR A 331 4.90 -18.56 -6.25
C TYR A 331 4.82 -19.89 -5.49
N ASP A 332 3.85 -20.03 -4.59
CA ASP A 332 3.60 -21.26 -3.82
C ASP A 332 3.22 -22.43 -4.75
N ASP A 333 2.30 -22.20 -5.70
CA ASP A 333 1.92 -23.16 -6.71
C ASP A 333 3.13 -23.61 -7.55
N MET A 334 4.00 -22.67 -7.96
CA MET A 334 5.21 -22.98 -8.72
C MET A 334 6.20 -23.80 -7.88
N GLN A 335 6.38 -23.44 -6.61
CA GLN A 335 7.27 -24.18 -5.69
C GLN A 335 6.74 -25.60 -5.44
N SER A 336 5.44 -25.74 -5.20
CA SER A 336 4.78 -27.03 -5.02
C SER A 336 4.86 -27.90 -6.27
N MET A 337 4.64 -27.33 -7.46
CA MET A 337 4.78 -28.03 -8.73
C MET A 337 6.22 -28.47 -8.99
N PHE A 338 7.20 -27.62 -8.68
CA PHE A 338 8.62 -27.95 -8.80
C PHE A 338 8.99 -29.15 -7.91
N LEU A 339 8.64 -29.09 -6.61
CA LEU A 339 8.90 -30.20 -5.68
C LEU A 339 8.15 -31.48 -6.10
N GLY A 340 6.89 -31.35 -6.48
CA GLY A 340 6.10 -32.50 -6.98
C GLY A 340 6.70 -33.12 -8.21
N THR A 341 7.25 -32.33 -9.12
CA THR A 341 7.95 -32.83 -10.33
C THR A 341 9.22 -33.58 -9.96
N LEU A 342 10.02 -33.05 -9.00
CA LEU A 342 11.22 -33.75 -8.51
C LEU A 342 10.87 -35.04 -7.83
N HIS A 343 9.87 -35.08 -6.97
CA HIS A 343 9.40 -36.32 -6.35
C HIS A 343 8.91 -37.34 -7.35
N ALA A 344 8.17 -36.93 -8.38
CA ALA A 344 7.73 -37.83 -9.45
C ALA A 344 8.91 -38.40 -10.24
N LEU A 345 9.90 -37.58 -10.58
CA LEU A 345 11.11 -38.00 -11.30
C LEU A 345 11.93 -38.99 -10.46
N THR A 346 12.19 -38.69 -9.20
CA THR A 346 12.95 -39.58 -8.30
C THR A 346 12.21 -40.86 -8.01
N SER A 347 10.89 -40.84 -7.86
CA SER A 347 10.05 -42.03 -7.72
C SER A 347 10.12 -42.93 -8.95
N ALA A 348 10.18 -42.34 -10.16
CA ALA A 348 10.34 -43.10 -11.39
C ALA A 348 11.72 -43.77 -11.49
N ILE A 349 12.77 -43.12 -10.97
CA ILE A 349 14.13 -43.68 -10.91
C ILE A 349 14.19 -44.76 -9.85
N ASP A 350 13.64 -44.53 -8.66
CA ASP A 350 13.52 -45.53 -7.59
C ASP A 350 12.74 -46.79 -8.07
N ALA A 351 11.72 -46.62 -8.92
CA ALA A 351 10.97 -47.74 -9.47
C ALA A 351 11.80 -48.59 -10.48
N LYS A 352 12.79 -47.96 -11.15
CA LYS A 352 13.73 -48.65 -12.04
C LYS A 352 14.74 -49.53 -11.27
N ASP A 353 15.07 -49.16 -10.03
CA ASP A 353 15.91 -49.92 -9.13
C ASP A 353 15.03 -50.53 -8.03
N SER A 354 14.70 -51.81 -8.14
CA SER A 354 13.72 -52.50 -7.28
C SER A 354 14.01 -52.42 -5.77
N TYR A 355 15.20 -51.97 -5.39
CA TYR A 355 15.63 -51.85 -3.98
C TYR A 355 15.51 -50.42 -3.40
N THR A 356 15.15 -49.45 -4.22
CA THR A 356 15.27 -48.04 -3.84
C THR A 356 13.95 -47.31 -3.64
N ARG A 357 12.81 -48.03 -3.60
CA ARG A 357 11.52 -47.35 -3.37
C ARG A 357 11.51 -46.50 -2.10
N GLY A 358 11.29 -45.20 -2.26
CA GLY A 358 11.33 -44.22 -1.18
C GLY A 358 12.72 -43.96 -0.57
N HIS A 359 13.77 -44.55 -1.14
CA HIS A 359 15.15 -44.31 -0.74
C HIS A 359 15.54 -42.86 -0.90
N SER A 360 15.30 -42.28 -2.06
CA SER A 360 15.66 -40.90 -2.35
C SER A 360 15.02 -39.91 -1.37
N GLU A 361 13.77 -40.13 -0.96
CA GLU A 361 13.07 -39.29 0.03
C GLU A 361 13.66 -39.45 1.44
N ARG A 362 14.02 -40.68 1.84
CA ARG A 362 14.67 -40.94 3.14
C ARG A 362 16.08 -40.34 3.20
N VAL A 363 16.86 -40.45 2.11
CA VAL A 363 18.19 -39.81 2.00
C VAL A 363 18.06 -38.31 2.02
N ALA A 364 17.09 -37.73 1.35
CA ALA A 364 16.80 -36.30 1.40
C ALA A 364 16.52 -35.81 2.83
N LEU A 365 15.59 -36.48 3.53
CA LEU A 365 15.27 -36.14 4.92
C LEU A 365 16.50 -36.26 5.82
N MET A 366 17.27 -37.34 5.71
CA MET A 366 18.47 -37.54 6.51
C MET A 366 19.55 -36.48 6.20
N SER A 367 19.72 -36.11 4.91
CA SER A 367 20.65 -35.04 4.51
C SER A 367 20.30 -33.70 5.16
N ARG A 368 19.01 -33.34 5.24
CA ARG A 368 18.53 -32.14 5.93
C ARG A 368 18.83 -32.20 7.43
N LEU A 369 18.53 -33.34 8.08
CA LEU A 369 18.77 -33.52 9.50
C LEU A 369 20.28 -33.40 9.86
N ILE A 370 21.14 -34.01 9.03
CA ILE A 370 22.59 -33.93 9.21
C ILE A 370 23.08 -32.49 8.97
N ALA A 371 22.60 -31.82 7.96
CA ALA A 371 22.93 -30.43 7.64
C ALA A 371 22.59 -29.49 8.81
N HIS A 372 21.37 -29.60 9.34
CA HIS A 372 20.92 -28.82 10.50
C HIS A 372 21.77 -29.13 11.76
N ALA A 373 22.04 -30.39 12.03
CA ALA A 373 22.91 -30.80 13.16
C ALA A 373 24.38 -30.33 13.00
N ALA A 374 24.82 -30.12 11.74
CA ALA A 374 26.13 -29.53 11.43
C ALA A 374 26.16 -28.00 11.56
N GLY A 375 25.04 -27.35 11.93
CA GLY A 375 24.95 -25.92 12.18
C GLY A 375 24.60 -25.08 10.94
N LEU A 376 24.13 -25.69 9.86
CA LEU A 376 23.61 -24.97 8.70
C LEU A 376 22.21 -24.42 8.99
N ASP A 377 21.91 -23.27 8.42
CA ASP A 377 20.58 -22.66 8.53
C ASP A 377 19.48 -23.47 7.78
N ASP A 378 18.22 -23.08 7.95
CA ASP A 378 17.09 -23.79 7.36
C ASP A 378 17.14 -23.79 5.84
N ALA A 379 17.51 -22.67 5.20
CA ALA A 379 17.62 -22.55 3.75
C ALA A 379 18.73 -23.46 3.20
N GLN A 380 19.88 -23.47 3.85
CA GLN A 380 20.99 -24.36 3.50
C GLN A 380 20.61 -25.83 3.73
N SER A 381 19.94 -26.14 4.84
CA SER A 381 19.48 -27.50 5.14
C SER A 381 18.46 -28.01 4.11
N GLU A 382 17.58 -27.13 3.62
CA GLU A 382 16.65 -27.47 2.54
C GLU A 382 17.37 -27.72 1.21
N ARG A 383 18.46 -26.99 0.91
CA ARG A 383 19.30 -27.30 -0.27
C ARG A 383 19.93 -28.70 -0.17
N HIS A 384 20.32 -29.15 1.03
CA HIS A 384 20.81 -30.51 1.25
C HIS A 384 19.70 -31.56 1.10
N TYR A 385 18.47 -31.25 1.51
CA TYR A 385 17.29 -32.07 1.24
C TYR A 385 17.12 -32.30 -0.27
N LEU A 386 17.06 -31.21 -1.05
CA LEU A 386 16.90 -31.28 -2.50
C LEU A 386 18.04 -32.07 -3.17
N ALA A 387 19.27 -31.86 -2.74
CA ALA A 387 20.43 -32.58 -3.26
C ALA A 387 20.35 -34.08 -2.94
N GLY A 388 19.94 -34.45 -1.74
CA GLY A 388 19.69 -35.83 -1.35
C GLY A 388 18.53 -36.47 -2.14
N LEU A 389 17.49 -35.68 -2.46
CA LEU A 389 16.37 -36.17 -3.27
C LEU A 389 16.81 -36.57 -4.69
N VAL A 390 17.69 -35.77 -5.29
CA VAL A 390 18.14 -35.99 -6.70
C VAL A 390 19.51 -36.63 -6.83
N HIS A 391 20.15 -37.08 -5.74
CA HIS A 391 21.53 -37.59 -5.79
C HIS A 391 21.74 -38.72 -6.80
N ASP A 392 20.76 -39.58 -6.92
CA ASP A 392 20.75 -40.76 -7.75
C ASP A 392 20.09 -40.58 -9.15
N VAL A 393 19.72 -39.33 -9.53
CA VAL A 393 19.03 -39.04 -10.81
C VAL A 393 19.75 -39.62 -12.02
N GLY A 394 21.06 -39.72 -11.96
CA GLY A 394 21.89 -40.30 -13.04
C GLY A 394 21.74 -41.78 -13.26
N LYS A 395 21.09 -42.55 -12.37
CA LYS A 395 20.75 -43.96 -12.57
C LYS A 395 19.83 -44.18 -13.78
N ILE A 396 19.13 -43.14 -14.22
CA ILE A 396 18.35 -43.18 -15.49
C ILE A 396 19.22 -43.59 -16.69
N GLY A 397 20.50 -43.22 -16.70
CA GLY A 397 21.47 -43.56 -17.75
C GLY A 397 22.17 -44.92 -17.58
N VAL A 398 21.90 -45.65 -16.49
CA VAL A 398 22.45 -46.99 -16.26
C VAL A 398 21.48 -48.04 -16.85
N PRO A 399 21.98 -49.06 -17.60
CA PRO A 399 21.13 -50.13 -18.13
C PRO A 399 20.41 -50.87 -17.01
N GLU A 400 19.11 -51.12 -17.18
CA GLU A 400 18.26 -51.80 -16.18
C GLU A 400 18.75 -53.20 -15.83
N ILE A 401 19.23 -53.93 -16.81
CA ILE A 401 19.80 -55.28 -16.63
C ILE A 401 21.01 -55.30 -15.68
N VAL A 402 21.72 -54.14 -15.56
CA VAL A 402 22.84 -54.00 -14.64
C VAL A 402 22.34 -53.59 -13.24
N LEU A 403 21.36 -52.70 -13.15
CA LEU A 403 20.79 -52.26 -11.88
C LEU A 403 20.05 -53.41 -11.17
N GLN A 404 19.30 -54.21 -11.91
CA GLN A 404 18.45 -55.30 -11.38
C GLN A 404 19.15 -56.66 -11.35
N LYS A 405 20.45 -56.71 -11.64
CA LYS A 405 21.17 -58.00 -11.73
C LYS A 405 21.17 -58.72 -10.37
N PRO A 406 20.61 -59.95 -10.30
CA PRO A 406 20.70 -60.73 -9.09
C PRO A 406 22.13 -61.30 -8.96
N GLY A 407 22.86 -60.83 -7.92
CA GLY A 407 24.19 -61.35 -7.65
C GLY A 407 25.31 -60.30 -7.77
N ARG A 408 26.55 -60.78 -7.87
CA ARG A 408 27.73 -59.91 -7.96
C ARG A 408 27.87 -59.29 -9.36
N LEU A 409 28.14 -57.99 -9.39
CA LEU A 409 28.47 -57.28 -10.61
C LEU A 409 29.87 -57.59 -11.09
N THR A 410 30.08 -57.65 -12.41
CA THR A 410 31.44 -57.65 -12.96
C THR A 410 32.09 -56.27 -12.80
N ILE A 411 33.40 -56.19 -13.06
CA ILE A 411 34.13 -54.91 -13.01
C ILE A 411 33.55 -53.92 -14.01
N GLU A 412 33.18 -54.37 -15.20
CA GLU A 412 32.59 -53.57 -16.28
C GLU A 412 31.20 -53.05 -15.89
N GLU A 413 30.35 -53.92 -15.34
CA GLU A 413 29.00 -53.58 -14.88
C GLU A 413 29.07 -52.57 -13.73
N PHE A 414 29.97 -52.80 -12.75
CA PHE A 414 30.18 -51.86 -11.68
C PHE A 414 30.73 -50.52 -12.20
N GLY A 415 31.57 -50.54 -13.24
CA GLY A 415 32.03 -49.35 -13.96
C GLY A 415 30.88 -48.54 -14.57
N GLN A 416 29.82 -49.20 -15.05
CA GLN A 416 28.63 -48.53 -15.58
C GLN A 416 27.86 -47.83 -14.43
N ILE A 417 27.69 -48.50 -13.30
CA ILE A 417 27.03 -47.88 -12.14
C ILE A 417 27.82 -46.67 -11.65
N LYS A 418 29.15 -46.76 -11.55
CA LYS A 418 30.00 -45.63 -11.12
C LYS A 418 29.86 -44.34 -11.93
N ARG A 419 29.25 -44.42 -13.12
CA ARG A 419 29.03 -43.23 -13.97
C ARG A 419 27.78 -42.42 -13.61
N HIS A 420 26.87 -42.95 -12.73
CA HIS A 420 25.63 -42.24 -12.44
C HIS A 420 25.86 -40.84 -11.80
N PRO A 421 26.89 -40.58 -10.94
CA PRO A 421 27.10 -39.23 -10.41
C PRO A 421 27.43 -38.23 -11.53
N GLU A 422 28.25 -38.61 -12.51
CA GLU A 422 28.59 -37.75 -13.66
C GLU A 422 27.39 -37.55 -14.60
N ILE A 423 26.57 -38.58 -14.81
CA ILE A 423 25.34 -38.49 -15.59
C ILE A 423 24.34 -37.57 -14.87
N GLY A 424 24.17 -37.75 -13.58
CA GLY A 424 23.29 -36.92 -12.76
C GLY A 424 23.71 -35.44 -12.79
N ALA A 425 24.98 -35.15 -12.58
CA ALA A 425 25.54 -33.82 -12.72
C ALA A 425 25.27 -33.18 -14.08
N ARG A 426 25.33 -33.98 -15.16
CA ARG A 426 25.04 -33.52 -16.53
C ARG A 426 23.56 -33.23 -16.74
N ILE A 427 22.65 -34.04 -16.18
CA ILE A 427 21.20 -33.84 -16.25
C ILE A 427 20.82 -32.51 -15.54
N LEU A 428 21.39 -32.27 -14.38
CA LEU A 428 21.06 -31.09 -13.57
C LEU A 428 21.72 -29.79 -14.06
N LYS A 429 22.77 -29.88 -14.90
CA LYS A 429 23.56 -28.73 -15.36
C LYS A 429 22.73 -27.63 -16.02
N ASP A 430 21.70 -28.04 -16.77
CA ASP A 430 20.89 -27.10 -17.53
C ASP A 430 19.77 -26.44 -16.69
N ILE A 431 19.63 -26.86 -15.41
CA ILE A 431 18.68 -26.29 -14.46
C ILE A 431 19.43 -25.32 -13.54
N ARG A 432 19.36 -24.00 -13.83
CA ARG A 432 20.10 -22.98 -13.11
C ARG A 432 19.87 -23.04 -11.58
N GLN A 433 18.65 -23.32 -11.16
CA GLN A 433 18.24 -23.39 -9.75
C GLN A 433 18.84 -24.58 -8.99
N MET A 434 19.48 -25.52 -9.70
CA MET A 434 20.10 -26.71 -9.13
C MET A 434 21.64 -26.72 -9.20
N ALA A 435 22.25 -25.63 -9.67
CA ALA A 435 23.69 -25.56 -9.89
C ALA A 435 24.52 -25.85 -8.61
N ASP A 436 24.04 -25.40 -7.46
CA ASP A 436 24.64 -25.62 -6.14
C ASP A 436 24.47 -27.05 -5.60
N LEU A 437 23.52 -27.81 -6.14
CA LEU A 437 23.30 -29.23 -5.77
C LEU A 437 24.25 -30.18 -6.51
N ILE A 438 24.76 -29.77 -7.69
CA ILE A 438 25.60 -30.58 -8.54
C ILE A 438 26.83 -31.17 -7.80
N PRO A 439 27.56 -30.40 -6.98
CA PRO A 439 28.68 -30.94 -6.22
C PRO A 439 28.27 -32.10 -5.27
N GLY A 440 27.06 -32.06 -4.74
CA GLY A 440 26.49 -33.11 -3.91
C GLY A 440 26.25 -34.37 -4.70
N VAL A 441 25.53 -34.23 -5.81
CA VAL A 441 25.23 -35.36 -6.75
C VAL A 441 26.49 -35.98 -7.34
N LEU A 442 27.49 -35.17 -7.66
CA LEU A 442 28.72 -35.65 -8.28
C LEU A 442 29.64 -36.38 -7.31
N HIS A 443 29.66 -35.94 -6.01
CA HIS A 443 30.68 -36.40 -5.06
C HIS A 443 30.14 -37.22 -3.86
N HIS A 444 28.90 -37.66 -3.85
CA HIS A 444 28.32 -38.39 -2.71
C HIS A 444 28.94 -39.81 -2.54
N HIS A 445 29.63 -40.32 -3.51
CA HIS A 445 30.36 -41.59 -3.40
C HIS A 445 31.88 -41.43 -3.17
N GLU A 446 32.33 -40.19 -2.97
CA GLU A 446 33.70 -39.98 -2.47
C GLU A 446 33.84 -40.41 -1.00
N ARG A 447 35.02 -40.77 -0.60
CA ARG A 447 35.28 -41.26 0.77
C ARG A 447 36.26 -40.33 1.48
N TRP A 448 36.01 -40.06 2.74
CA TRP A 448 36.86 -39.16 3.51
C TRP A 448 38.33 -39.50 3.45
N GLY A 449 38.68 -40.79 3.60
CA GLY A 449 40.04 -41.29 3.52
C GLY A 449 40.59 -41.47 2.09
N GLY A 450 39.81 -41.13 1.06
CA GLY A 450 40.13 -41.33 -0.34
C GLY A 450 39.68 -42.71 -0.88
N GLY A 451 39.91 -42.93 -2.18
CA GLY A 451 39.52 -44.14 -2.89
C GLY A 451 38.04 -44.27 -3.21
N GLY A 452 37.28 -43.15 -3.10
CA GLY A 452 35.93 -43.02 -3.65
C GLY A 452 35.90 -42.82 -5.16
N TYR A 453 34.76 -42.44 -5.70
CA TYR A 453 34.55 -42.08 -7.12
C TYR A 453 33.60 -40.91 -7.26
N PRO A 454 33.62 -40.15 -8.38
CA PRO A 454 34.37 -40.40 -9.62
C PRO A 454 35.81 -39.86 -9.62
N HIS A 455 36.15 -38.91 -8.75
CA HIS A 455 37.43 -38.19 -8.82
C HIS A 455 38.49 -38.66 -7.81
N GLY A 456 38.12 -39.51 -6.84
CA GLY A 456 39.02 -40.00 -5.78
C GLY A 456 39.43 -38.91 -4.77
N LEU A 457 38.56 -37.94 -4.54
CA LEU A 457 38.79 -36.85 -3.57
C LEU A 457 38.91 -37.37 -2.14
N SER A 458 39.59 -36.61 -1.27
CA SER A 458 39.75 -36.96 0.15
C SER A 458 39.58 -35.74 1.06
N GLY A 459 39.15 -35.99 2.30
CA GLY A 459 39.00 -34.97 3.34
C GLY A 459 38.17 -33.77 2.86
N ASN A 460 38.68 -32.57 3.12
CA ASN A 460 37.99 -31.31 2.76
C ASN A 460 38.00 -31.01 1.26
N GLN A 461 38.64 -31.79 0.40
CA GLN A 461 38.48 -31.66 -1.06
C GLN A 461 37.09 -32.09 -1.49
N ILE A 462 36.43 -32.96 -0.71
CA ILE A 462 35.05 -33.38 -0.98
C ILE A 462 34.13 -32.23 -0.52
N PRO A 463 33.28 -31.67 -1.39
CA PRO A 463 32.29 -30.66 -1.00
C PRO A 463 31.45 -31.11 0.19
N LEU A 464 31.14 -30.20 1.14
CA LEU A 464 30.37 -30.54 2.33
C LEU A 464 29.04 -31.24 1.99
N ILE A 465 28.33 -30.74 0.98
CA ILE A 465 27.07 -31.31 0.49
C ILE A 465 27.26 -32.78 0.04
N GLY A 466 28.35 -33.11 -0.63
CA GLY A 466 28.69 -34.48 -1.01
C GLY A 466 28.99 -35.39 0.18
N ARG A 467 29.72 -34.86 1.22
CA ARG A 467 29.98 -35.59 2.45
C ARG A 467 28.72 -35.90 3.24
N ILE A 468 27.76 -34.93 3.27
CA ILE A 468 26.49 -35.10 3.98
C ILE A 468 25.63 -36.13 3.27
N ILE A 469 25.47 -36.03 1.92
CA ILE A 469 24.66 -36.98 1.14
C ILE A 469 25.25 -38.38 1.23
N GLY A 470 26.57 -38.56 1.08
CA GLY A 470 27.21 -39.85 1.19
C GLY A 470 27.02 -40.52 2.56
N LEU A 471 26.98 -39.76 3.64
CA LEU A 471 26.67 -40.25 4.99
C LEU A 471 25.17 -40.63 5.08
N ALA A 472 24.28 -39.80 4.57
CA ALA A 472 22.82 -40.02 4.56
C ALA A 472 22.43 -41.25 3.75
N ASP A 473 23.01 -41.43 2.55
CA ASP A 473 22.82 -42.59 1.69
C ASP A 473 23.27 -43.88 2.37
N ALA A 474 24.47 -43.87 2.96
CA ALA A 474 24.95 -45.01 3.71
C ALA A 474 24.08 -45.35 4.92
N PHE A 475 23.58 -44.32 5.65
CA PHE A 475 22.66 -44.52 6.75
C PHE A 475 21.36 -45.19 6.32
N ASP A 476 20.72 -44.72 5.22
CA ASP A 476 19.53 -45.34 4.70
C ASP A 476 19.79 -46.75 4.19
N ALA A 477 20.90 -46.96 3.48
CA ALA A 477 21.30 -48.25 2.98
C ALA A 477 21.52 -49.32 4.11
N MET A 478 21.95 -48.91 5.28
CA MET A 478 22.09 -49.75 6.46
C MET A 478 20.77 -49.95 7.22
N SER A 479 19.91 -48.97 7.20
CA SER A 479 18.61 -48.96 7.89
C SER A 479 17.51 -49.70 7.09
N SER A 480 17.73 -50.04 5.82
CA SER A 480 16.77 -50.68 4.92
C SER A 480 17.08 -52.20 4.76
N ASP A 481 16.03 -53.00 4.54
CA ASP A 481 16.17 -54.40 4.23
C ASP A 481 16.73 -54.55 2.80
N ARG A 482 17.76 -55.38 2.62
CA ARG A 482 18.34 -55.74 1.31
C ARG A 482 18.30 -57.24 1.12
N THR A 483 18.28 -57.73 -0.10
CA THR A 483 18.17 -59.15 -0.45
C THR A 483 19.18 -60.03 0.31
N TYR A 484 20.32 -59.48 0.66
CA TYR A 484 21.43 -60.21 1.30
C TYR A 484 21.69 -59.83 2.74
N ARG A 485 20.94 -58.83 3.28
CA ARG A 485 21.21 -58.31 4.64
C ARG A 485 19.93 -57.76 5.25
N ARG A 486 19.65 -58.22 6.46
CA ARG A 486 18.60 -57.64 7.30
C ARG A 486 18.98 -56.23 7.73
N ARG A 487 18.00 -55.34 7.79
CA ARG A 487 18.18 -53.97 8.30
C ARG A 487 18.84 -53.96 9.68
N MET A 488 19.68 -52.97 9.91
CA MET A 488 20.21 -52.65 11.20
C MET A 488 19.25 -51.74 11.99
N SER A 489 19.23 -51.82 13.30
CA SER A 489 18.56 -50.84 14.13
C SER A 489 19.28 -49.48 14.05
N PRO A 490 18.63 -48.37 14.34
CA PRO A 490 19.27 -47.05 14.31
C PRO A 490 20.53 -46.97 15.20
N VAL A 491 20.54 -47.66 16.35
CA VAL A 491 21.69 -47.74 17.26
C VAL A 491 22.87 -48.48 16.62
N GLU A 492 22.59 -49.58 15.93
CA GLU A 492 23.62 -50.34 15.21
C GLU A 492 24.18 -49.54 14.04
N VAL A 493 23.33 -48.78 13.31
CA VAL A 493 23.78 -47.90 12.21
C VAL A 493 24.70 -46.81 12.75
N LEU A 494 24.34 -46.15 13.84
CA LEU A 494 25.18 -45.11 14.45
C LEU A 494 26.54 -45.68 14.89
N ALA A 495 26.56 -46.88 15.44
CA ALA A 495 27.82 -47.52 15.84
C ALA A 495 28.70 -47.83 14.60
N GLU A 496 28.11 -48.26 13.49
CA GLU A 496 28.83 -48.49 12.24
C GLU A 496 29.35 -47.22 11.58
N VAL A 497 28.55 -46.14 11.61
CA VAL A 497 28.97 -44.79 11.16
C VAL A 497 30.19 -44.32 11.97
N GLU A 498 30.17 -44.47 13.29
CA GLU A 498 31.29 -44.11 14.15
C GLU A 498 32.54 -44.97 13.82
N ARG A 499 32.40 -46.27 13.61
CA ARG A 499 33.49 -47.16 13.21
C ARG A 499 34.12 -46.75 11.88
N CYS A 500 33.35 -46.22 10.96
CA CYS A 500 33.81 -45.77 9.65
C CYS A 500 34.26 -44.30 9.64
N SER A 501 34.22 -43.61 10.77
CA SER A 501 34.68 -42.23 10.95
C SER A 501 36.15 -42.07 10.56
N GLY A 502 36.49 -41.03 9.83
CA GLY A 502 37.85 -40.78 9.32
C GLY A 502 38.29 -41.64 8.14
N THR A 503 37.54 -42.68 7.80
CA THR A 503 37.83 -43.56 6.64
C THR A 503 36.83 -43.36 5.53
N GLN A 504 35.57 -43.72 5.76
CA GLN A 504 34.49 -43.48 4.78
C GLN A 504 33.84 -42.14 4.98
N PHE A 505 33.58 -41.75 6.22
CA PHE A 505 32.80 -40.58 6.59
C PHE A 505 33.63 -39.51 7.27
N ASP A 506 33.20 -38.26 7.15
CA ASP A 506 33.76 -37.10 7.82
C ASP A 506 33.57 -37.23 9.33
N PRO A 507 34.66 -37.17 10.13
CA PRO A 507 34.58 -37.29 11.59
C PRO A 507 33.72 -36.23 12.27
N VAL A 508 33.62 -35.04 11.69
CA VAL A 508 32.77 -33.98 12.22
C VAL A 508 31.30 -34.34 12.06
N LEU A 509 30.89 -34.78 10.86
CA LEU A 509 29.53 -35.19 10.58
C LEU A 509 29.09 -36.43 11.36
N CYS A 510 30.01 -37.40 11.56
CA CYS A 510 29.74 -38.56 12.40
C CYS A 510 29.41 -38.16 13.85
N ARG A 511 30.11 -37.15 14.41
CA ARG A 511 29.78 -36.64 15.75
C ARG A 511 28.42 -35.96 15.79
N CYS A 512 28.09 -35.15 14.78
CA CYS A 512 26.78 -34.46 14.70
C CYS A 512 25.62 -35.45 14.68
N MET A 513 25.80 -36.63 14.07
CA MET A 513 24.75 -37.64 13.99
C MET A 513 24.27 -38.19 15.34
N ARG A 514 25.06 -38.08 16.40
CA ARG A 514 24.70 -38.56 17.74
C ARG A 514 23.54 -37.82 18.36
N ASP A 515 23.41 -36.53 18.01
CA ASP A 515 22.46 -35.62 18.61
C ASP A 515 21.19 -35.42 17.74
N ILE A 516 21.10 -36.15 16.61
CA ILE A 516 19.95 -36.05 15.69
C ILE A 516 18.74 -36.81 16.26
N ASP A 517 17.57 -36.14 16.29
CA ASP A 517 16.30 -36.82 16.48
C ASP A 517 15.96 -37.63 15.23
N LEU A 518 16.04 -38.94 15.33
CA LEU A 518 15.73 -39.87 14.25
C LEU A 518 14.25 -40.20 14.11
N THR A 519 13.38 -39.65 14.96
CA THR A 519 11.92 -39.91 14.93
C THR A 519 11.30 -39.62 13.57
N PRO A 520 11.60 -38.48 12.89
CA PRO A 520 11.07 -38.20 11.55
C PRO A 520 11.50 -39.26 10.52
N PHE A 521 12.76 -39.69 10.54
CA PHE A 521 13.28 -40.70 9.61
C PHE A 521 12.62 -42.07 9.85
N VAL A 522 12.47 -42.50 11.11
CA VAL A 522 11.82 -43.78 11.46
C VAL A 522 10.35 -43.76 11.05
N THR A 523 9.66 -42.63 11.23
CA THR A 523 8.25 -42.44 10.84
C THR A 523 8.10 -42.56 9.33
N LEU A 524 8.93 -41.86 8.55
CA LEU A 524 8.94 -41.92 7.08
C LEU A 524 9.25 -43.34 6.58
N SER A 525 10.25 -44.01 7.16
CA SER A 525 10.61 -45.38 6.83
C SER A 525 9.48 -46.37 7.11
N ARG A 526 8.70 -46.16 8.17
CA ARG A 526 7.51 -46.98 8.46
C ARG A 526 6.41 -46.75 7.44
N LYS A 527 6.11 -45.51 7.08
CA LYS A 527 5.10 -45.12 6.09
C LYS A 527 5.39 -45.77 4.74
N HIS A 528 6.66 -45.79 4.27
CA HIS A 528 7.02 -46.40 3.03
C HIS A 528 6.83 -47.94 3.04
N ARG A 529 7.15 -48.62 4.14
CA ARG A 529 6.93 -50.07 4.29
C ARG A 529 5.45 -50.45 4.27
N GLU A 530 4.63 -49.72 5.02
CA GLU A 530 3.17 -49.93 5.04
C GLU A 530 2.55 -49.74 3.65
N ALA A 531 3.05 -48.77 2.88
CA ALA A 531 2.65 -48.58 1.48
C ALA A 531 3.09 -49.71 0.55
N GLU A 532 4.27 -50.30 0.79
CA GLU A 532 4.75 -51.51 0.03
C GLU A 532 3.90 -52.75 0.34
N GLU A 533 3.64 -53.03 1.61
CA GLU A 533 2.80 -54.15 2.04
C GLU A 533 1.39 -54.03 1.48
N TYR A 534 0.81 -52.82 1.49
CA TYR A 534 -0.53 -52.59 0.92
C TYR A 534 -0.54 -52.73 -0.59
N GLY A 535 0.50 -52.30 -1.29
CA GLY A 535 0.66 -52.46 -2.74
C GLY A 535 0.81 -53.94 -3.17
N MET A 536 1.57 -54.73 -2.41
CA MET A 536 1.73 -56.17 -2.64
C MET A 536 0.41 -56.93 -2.40
N SER A 537 -0.36 -56.55 -1.41
CA SER A 537 -1.67 -57.18 -1.08
C SER A 537 -2.75 -56.99 -2.15
N ARG A 538 -2.60 -56.00 -3.04
CA ARG A 538 -3.52 -55.74 -4.15
C ARG A 538 -3.08 -56.30 -5.51
N ALA A 539 -1.82 -56.67 -5.64
CA ALA A 539 -1.24 -57.21 -6.89
C ALA A 539 -1.24 -58.75 -6.94
N GLY A 540 -1.59 -59.44 -5.85
CA GLY A 540 -1.84 -60.86 -5.74
C GLY A 540 -3.33 -61.18 -5.70
#